data_c22b9caf9df100f42ab36b496a8c6b40
#
_entry.id   c22b9caf9df100f42ab36b496a8c6b40
#
_cell.length_a   1.000
_cell.length_b   1.000
_cell.length_c   1.000
_cell.angle_alpha   90.00
_cell.angle_beta   90.00
_cell.angle_gamma   90.00
#
_symmetry.space_group_name_H-M   'P 1'
#
loop_
_entity.id
_entity.type
_entity.pdbx_description
1 polymer ?
#
loop_
_entity_poly.entity_id
_entity_poly.type
_entity_poly.pdbx_seq_one_letter_code
_entity_poly.pdbx_strand_id
1 'polypeptide(L)' 'MSLIKSIKQTDYSTIITTKSGIVRTYTFNTIKQNNEYYNSITNLQM' A
#
# COMPACT_ATOMS: atom_id res chain seq x y z
N MET A 1 13.87 -9.61 2.78
CA MET A 1 13.32 -9.87 1.44
C MET A 1 11.87 -9.42 1.39
N SER A 2 11.51 -8.67 0.38
CA SER A 2 10.15 -8.14 0.28
C SER A 2 9.24 -9.11 -0.47
N LEU A 3 8.03 -9.31 0.06
CA LEU A 3 7.01 -10.13 -0.60
C LEU A 3 6.10 -9.27 -1.50
N ILE A 4 6.32 -7.97 -1.51
CA ILE A 4 5.46 -7.04 -2.25
C ILE A 4 6.11 -6.71 -3.59
N LYS A 5 5.33 -6.86 -4.65
CA LYS A 5 5.76 -6.56 -6.01
C LYS A 5 5.60 -5.08 -6.31
N SER A 6 4.46 -4.50 -5.95
CA SER A 6 4.19 -3.10 -6.20
C SER A 6 3.17 -2.55 -5.21
N ILE A 7 3.23 -1.25 -5.00
CA ILE A 7 2.28 -0.52 -4.16
C ILE A 7 1.79 0.66 -4.96
N LYS A 8 0.47 0.80 -5.10
CA LYS A 8 -0.15 1.93 -5.77
C LYS A 8 -0.98 2.70 -4.77
N GLN A 9 -1.09 3.99 -4.96
CA GLN A 9 -1.87 4.87 -4.10
C GLN A 9 -2.88 5.66 -4.90
N THR A 10 -4.12 5.68 -4.43
CA THR A 10 -5.14 6.61 -4.91
C THR A 10 -5.40 7.62 -3.78
N ASP A 11 -6.41 8.48 -3.93
CA ASP A 11 -6.69 9.48 -2.90
C ASP A 11 -7.04 8.85 -1.55
N TYR A 12 -7.84 7.78 -1.57
CA TYR A 12 -8.35 7.17 -0.33
C TYR A 12 -7.95 5.72 -0.15
N SER A 13 -7.21 5.16 -1.09
CA SER A 13 -6.90 3.73 -1.06
C SER A 13 -5.44 3.47 -1.34
N THR A 14 -4.94 2.37 -0.80
CA THR A 14 -3.61 1.87 -1.09
C THR A 14 -3.76 0.45 -1.60
N ILE A 15 -3.20 0.17 -2.78
CA ILE A 15 -3.33 -1.13 -3.43
C ILE A 15 -1.97 -1.81 -3.42
N ILE A 16 -1.92 -3.00 -2.83
CA ILE A 16 -0.69 -3.77 -2.69
C ILE A 16 -0.79 -5.03 -3.55
N THR A 17 0.20 -5.25 -4.41
CA THR A 17 0.31 -6.46 -5.20
C THR A 17 1.52 -7.26 -4.72
N THR A 18 1.30 -8.52 -4.35
CA THR A 18 2.39 -9.38 -3.90
C THR A 18 3.05 -10.07 -5.09
N LYS A 19 4.24 -10.62 -4.87
CA LYS A 19 4.95 -11.35 -5.91
C LYS A 19 4.23 -12.63 -6.31
N SER A 20 3.38 -13.15 -5.44
CA SER A 20 2.57 -14.32 -5.74
C SER A 20 1.30 -14.00 -6.53
N GLY A 21 1.04 -12.71 -6.80
CA GLY A 21 -0.12 -12.30 -7.58
C GLY A 21 -1.34 -11.92 -6.78
N ILE A 22 -1.23 -11.86 -5.47
CA ILE A 22 -2.35 -11.46 -4.62
C ILE A 22 -2.45 -9.94 -4.60
N VAL A 23 -3.66 -9.42 -4.84
CA VAL A 23 -3.92 -7.97 -4.82
C VAL A 23 -4.77 -7.65 -3.61
N ARG A 24 -4.32 -6.67 -2.82
CA ARG A 24 -5.05 -6.21 -1.65
C ARG A 24 -5.27 -4.72 -1.73
N THR A 25 -6.50 -4.29 -1.44
CA THR A 25 -6.88 -2.89 -1.46
C THR A 25 -7.32 -2.47 -0.06
N TYR A 26 -6.72 -1.40 0.45
CA TYR A 26 -7.07 -0.84 1.75
C TYR A 26 -7.62 0.55 1.53
N THR A 27 -8.86 0.79 1.97
CA THR A 27 -9.54 2.07 1.80
C THR A 27 -9.62 2.77 3.15
N PHE A 28 -9.35 4.07 3.15
CA PHE A 28 -9.34 4.89 4.35
C PHE A 28 -10.37 6.00 4.26
N ASN A 29 -10.73 6.57 5.40
CA ASN A 29 -11.73 7.63 5.46
C ASN A 29 -11.17 8.98 5.06
N THR A 30 -9.87 9.19 5.21
CA THR A 30 -9.24 10.46 4.90
C THR A 30 -7.98 10.24 4.06
N ILE A 31 -7.64 11.25 3.26
CA ILE A 31 -6.42 11.22 2.45
C ILE A 31 -5.20 11.12 3.34
N LYS A 32 -5.24 11.80 4.49
CA LYS A 32 -4.12 11.80 5.43
C LYS A 32 -3.83 10.39 5.95
N GLN A 33 -4.88 9.66 6.35
CA GLN A 33 -4.72 8.30 6.83
C GLN A 33 -4.13 7.40 5.75
N ASN A 34 -4.59 7.56 4.52
CA ASN A 34 -4.07 6.78 3.41
C ASN A 34 -2.59 7.07 3.17
N ASN A 35 -2.21 8.35 3.22
CA ASN A 35 -0.80 8.72 3.06
C ASN A 35 0.07 8.16 4.15
N GLU A 36 -0.39 8.19 5.40
CA GLU A 36 0.37 7.64 6.52
C GLU A 36 0.58 6.14 6.36
N TYR A 37 -0.45 5.43 5.95
CA TYR A 37 -0.34 4.00 5.71
C TYR A 37 0.62 3.70 4.56
N TYR A 38 0.48 4.43 3.46
CA TYR A 38 1.33 4.25 2.30
C TYR A 38 2.81 4.47 2.66
N ASN A 39 3.09 5.55 3.37
CA ASN A 39 4.46 5.85 3.79
C ASN A 39 5.01 4.78 4.72
N SER A 40 4.18 4.28 5.62
CA SER A 40 4.58 3.24 6.56
C SER A 40 4.98 1.96 5.83
N ILE A 41 4.17 1.55 4.86
CA ILE A 41 4.45 0.34 4.08
C ILE A 41 5.70 0.52 3.23
N THR A 42 5.84 1.65 2.55
CA THR A 42 6.98 1.87 1.68
C THR A 42 8.28 1.95 2.47
N ASN A 43 8.23 2.49 3.69
CA ASN A 43 9.41 2.52 4.56
C ASN A 43 9.82 1.11 5.01
N LEU A 44 8.84 0.24 5.27
CA LEU A 44 9.13 -1.13 5.67
C LEU A 44 9.72 -1.95 4.53
N GLN A 45 9.46 -1.53 3.28
CA GLN A 45 9.98 -2.21 2.11
C GLN A 45 11.48 -1.95 1.91
N MET A 46 11.94 -0.85 2.42
CA MET A 46 13.34 -0.47 2.24
C MET A 46 14.21 -1.08 3.31
#